data_88b1651608f6aa8121b58e7d2976f2ff
#
_entry.id   88b1651608f6aa8121b58e7d2976f2ff
#
_cell.length_a   1.000
_cell.length_b   1.000
_cell.length_c   1.000
_cell.angle_alpha   90.00
_cell.angle_beta   90.00
_cell.angle_gamma   90.00
#
_symmetry.space_group_name_H-M   'P 1'
#
loop_
_entity.id
_entity.type
_entity.pdbx_description
1 polymer ?
#
loop_
_entity_poly.entity_id
_entity_poly.type
_entity_poly.pdbx_seq_one_letter_code
_entity_poly.pdbx_strand_id
1 'polypeptide(L)'
;SLFDKYGGFDEDNITEDLEMAMRLRYHNYTIKLAHNSITYTKVPHNFQSLWNQRVRWFRGFIYNSMKYKKMLFKKEYGLVGKFQYPLNFLSIFTVILMFVLLSYTLLKNISVQFSKLNAIGLEYFFLNIEYLPSIKDMVLNLNIILLFHITISFFLALLIYHLAHKSLKERWKYPLALVSYLTIYPFLRAIHWIVAFYKEVFRTKNKWK
;
A
#
# COMPACT_ATOMS: atom_id res chain seq x y z
N SER A 1 34.01 2.01 -13.35
CA SER A 1 32.74 2.48 -12.69
C SER A 1 31.98 1.30 -12.10
N LEU A 2 30.94 1.55 -11.31
CA LEU A 2 30.05 0.51 -10.80
C LEU A 2 29.27 -0.18 -11.93
N PHE A 3 28.95 0.56 -12.98
CA PHE A 3 28.31 0.04 -14.18
C PHE A 3 29.19 -0.95 -14.94
N ASP A 4 30.50 -0.70 -15.02
CA ASP A 4 31.43 -1.63 -15.68
C ASP A 4 31.55 -2.93 -14.91
N LYS A 5 31.47 -2.85 -13.58
CA LYS A 5 31.63 -4.02 -12.70
C LYS A 5 30.38 -4.89 -12.58
N TYR A 6 29.20 -4.27 -12.53
CA TYR A 6 27.92 -4.94 -12.19
C TYR A 6 26.89 -4.87 -13.31
N GLY A 7 27.21 -4.25 -14.44
CA GLY A 7 26.32 -3.98 -15.56
C GLY A 7 25.46 -2.74 -15.37
N GLY A 8 24.85 -2.27 -16.44
CA GLY A 8 23.89 -1.17 -16.47
C GLY A 8 22.52 -1.55 -15.91
N PHE A 9 21.51 -0.78 -16.29
CA PHE A 9 20.12 -1.12 -15.98
C PHE A 9 19.71 -2.43 -16.66
N ASP A 10 18.96 -3.26 -15.93
CA ASP A 10 18.43 -4.54 -16.41
C ASP A 10 17.22 -4.24 -17.31
N GLU A 11 17.41 -4.28 -18.64
CA GLU A 11 16.38 -3.91 -19.64
C GLU A 11 15.18 -4.87 -19.63
N ASP A 12 15.37 -6.09 -19.16
CA ASP A 12 14.30 -7.09 -19.02
C ASP A 12 13.47 -6.90 -17.73
N ASN A 13 13.92 -6.01 -16.84
CA ASN A 13 13.26 -5.75 -15.57
C ASN A 13 12.27 -4.60 -15.67
N ILE A 14 11.02 -4.83 -15.29
CA ILE A 14 9.96 -3.82 -15.33
C ILE A 14 10.13 -2.67 -14.33
N THR A 15 11.08 -2.78 -13.41
CA THR A 15 11.50 -1.76 -12.44
C THR A 15 13.01 -1.79 -12.30
N GLU A 16 13.68 -1.39 -13.36
CA GLU A 16 15.13 -1.40 -13.53
C GLU A 16 15.86 -0.55 -12.49
N ASP A 17 15.24 0.54 -12.06
CA ASP A 17 15.72 1.46 -11.02
C ASP A 17 15.75 0.78 -9.64
N LEU A 18 14.68 0.10 -9.29
CA LEU A 18 14.58 -0.68 -8.05
C LEU A 18 15.57 -1.85 -8.06
N GLU A 19 15.68 -2.55 -9.20
CA GLU A 19 16.61 -3.65 -9.37
C GLU A 19 18.06 -3.20 -9.16
N MET A 20 18.45 -2.10 -9.80
CA MET A 20 19.78 -1.52 -9.64
C MET A 20 20.07 -1.18 -8.18
N ALA A 21 19.12 -0.56 -7.48
CA ALA A 21 19.27 -0.23 -6.07
C ALA A 21 19.44 -1.49 -5.20
N MET A 22 18.64 -2.53 -5.47
CA MET A 22 18.74 -3.80 -4.73
C MET A 22 20.04 -4.55 -5.05
N ARG A 23 20.50 -4.53 -6.29
CA ARG A 23 21.78 -5.12 -6.72
C ARG A 23 22.97 -4.47 -6.03
N LEU A 24 23.00 -3.15 -5.98
CA LEU A 24 24.05 -2.42 -5.27
C LEU A 24 24.05 -2.73 -3.77
N ARG A 25 22.87 -2.80 -3.14
CA ARG A 25 22.75 -3.20 -1.74
C ARG A 25 23.17 -4.64 -1.50
N TYR A 26 22.85 -5.54 -2.42
CA TYR A 26 23.27 -6.93 -2.37
C TYR A 26 24.80 -7.09 -2.39
N HIS A 27 25.49 -6.17 -3.06
CA HIS A 27 26.95 -6.07 -3.07
C HIS A 27 27.52 -5.14 -1.98
N ASN A 28 26.72 -4.83 -0.95
CA ASN A 28 27.11 -4.01 0.22
C ASN A 28 27.50 -2.55 -0.10
N TYR A 29 27.06 -2.01 -1.23
CA TYR A 29 27.25 -0.59 -1.52
C TYR A 29 26.23 0.28 -0.78
N THR A 30 26.69 1.44 -0.31
CA THR A 30 25.83 2.43 0.33
C THR A 30 25.18 3.32 -0.72
N ILE A 31 23.86 3.45 -0.66
CA ILE A 31 23.08 4.37 -1.48
C ILE A 31 22.74 5.58 -0.63
N LYS A 32 23.05 6.78 -1.13
CA LYS A 32 22.73 8.05 -0.47
C LYS A 32 21.69 8.81 -1.27
N LEU A 33 20.75 9.44 -0.58
CA LEU A 33 19.76 10.32 -1.18
C LEU A 33 20.37 11.73 -1.34
N ALA A 34 20.34 12.27 -2.55
CA ALA A 34 20.72 13.65 -2.84
C ALA A 34 19.49 14.56 -2.71
N HIS A 35 19.32 15.21 -1.57
CA HIS A 35 18.16 16.06 -1.28
C HIS A 35 18.01 17.26 -2.22
N ASN A 36 19.11 17.73 -2.79
CA ASN A 36 19.13 18.89 -3.67
C ASN A 36 18.93 18.52 -5.17
N SER A 37 18.78 17.23 -5.47
CA SER A 37 18.55 16.77 -6.84
C SER A 37 17.06 16.80 -7.14
N ILE A 38 16.67 17.61 -8.12
CA ILE A 38 15.29 17.76 -8.56
C ILE A 38 15.11 17.02 -9.88
N THR A 39 14.13 16.10 -9.92
CA THR A 39 13.79 15.37 -11.13
C THR A 39 12.34 15.64 -11.50
N TYR A 40 12.11 16.05 -12.74
CA TYR A 40 10.76 16.23 -13.27
C TYR A 40 10.30 14.98 -14.00
N THR A 41 9.10 14.51 -13.66
CA THR A 41 8.51 13.31 -14.27
C THR A 41 7.04 13.55 -14.60
N LYS A 42 6.55 12.84 -15.62
CA LYS A 42 5.13 12.85 -15.96
C LYS A 42 4.36 11.96 -14.99
N VAL A 43 3.33 12.53 -14.36
CA VAL A 43 2.41 11.78 -13.49
C VAL A 43 1.24 11.24 -14.33
N PRO A 44 0.63 10.10 -13.94
CA PRO A 44 -0.57 9.60 -14.58
C PRO A 44 -1.72 10.61 -14.52
N HIS A 45 -2.36 10.87 -15.65
CA HIS A 45 -3.48 11.83 -15.72
C HIS A 45 -4.86 11.18 -15.55
N ASN A 46 -4.95 9.85 -15.62
CA ASN A 46 -6.20 9.11 -15.47
C ASN A 46 -6.02 7.87 -14.59
N PHE A 47 -7.13 7.33 -14.12
CA PHE A 47 -7.15 6.17 -13.23
C PHE A 47 -6.48 4.94 -13.87
N GLN A 48 -6.73 4.67 -15.15
CA GLN A 48 -6.18 3.50 -15.83
C GLN A 48 -4.64 3.54 -15.92
N SER A 49 -4.07 4.69 -16.23
CA SER A 49 -2.60 4.86 -16.27
C SER A 49 -1.99 4.76 -14.87
N LEU A 50 -2.65 5.31 -13.84
CA LEU A 50 -2.26 5.15 -12.45
C LEU A 50 -2.31 3.68 -12.03
N TRP A 51 -3.39 2.98 -12.35
CA TRP A 51 -3.56 1.56 -12.08
C TRP A 51 -2.43 0.73 -12.68
N ASN A 52 -2.18 0.90 -13.98
CA ASN A 52 -1.14 0.16 -14.69
C ASN A 52 0.25 0.44 -14.11
N GLN A 53 0.55 1.71 -13.78
CA GLN A 53 1.80 2.11 -13.17
C GLN A 53 1.99 1.43 -11.80
N ARG A 54 0.97 1.42 -10.94
CA ARG A 54 1.04 0.82 -9.60
C ARG A 54 1.16 -0.70 -9.64
N VAL A 55 0.38 -1.35 -10.49
CA VAL A 55 0.50 -2.81 -10.68
C VAL A 55 1.90 -3.16 -11.19
N ARG A 56 2.47 -2.39 -12.13
CA ARG A 56 3.83 -2.57 -12.61
C ARG A 56 4.85 -2.46 -11.47
N TRP A 57 4.77 -1.42 -10.65
CA TRP A 57 5.69 -1.21 -9.54
C TRP A 57 5.61 -2.34 -8.50
N PHE A 58 4.42 -2.79 -8.18
CA PHE A 58 4.25 -3.87 -7.21
C PHE A 58 4.71 -5.23 -7.75
N ARG A 59 4.47 -5.51 -9.03
CA ARG A 59 5.05 -6.68 -9.69
C ARG A 59 6.58 -6.65 -9.68
N GLY A 60 7.16 -5.52 -10.08
CA GLY A 60 8.61 -5.33 -10.04
C GLY A 60 9.18 -5.49 -8.63
N PHE A 61 8.48 -5.00 -7.60
CA PHE A 61 8.89 -5.22 -6.22
C PHE A 61 8.87 -6.70 -5.85
N ILE A 62 7.82 -7.46 -6.19
CA ILE A 62 7.72 -8.90 -5.92
C ILE A 62 8.86 -9.64 -6.63
N TYR A 63 9.03 -9.40 -7.93
CA TYR A 63 10.07 -10.02 -8.75
C TYR A 63 11.47 -9.77 -8.18
N ASN A 64 11.82 -8.50 -7.93
CA ASN A 64 13.13 -8.14 -7.40
C ASN A 64 13.33 -8.66 -5.97
N SER A 65 12.27 -8.67 -5.17
CA SER A 65 12.31 -9.26 -3.83
C SER A 65 12.62 -10.76 -3.87
N MET A 66 12.08 -11.48 -4.82
CA MET A 66 12.40 -12.90 -5.00
C MET A 66 13.81 -13.11 -5.55
N LYS A 67 14.25 -12.27 -6.50
CA LYS A 67 15.63 -12.28 -7.05
C LYS A 67 16.68 -12.09 -5.94
N TYR A 68 16.43 -11.15 -5.01
CA TYR A 68 17.35 -10.81 -3.92
C TYR A 68 16.91 -11.35 -2.54
N LYS A 69 16.13 -12.43 -2.50
CA LYS A 69 15.61 -13.02 -1.24
C LYS A 69 16.68 -13.39 -0.21
N LYS A 70 17.92 -13.64 -0.66
CA LYS A 70 19.07 -13.91 0.24
C LYS A 70 19.37 -12.77 1.20
N MET A 71 18.92 -11.53 0.90
CA MET A 71 19.10 -10.39 1.80
C MET A 71 18.18 -10.43 3.02
N LEU A 72 17.09 -11.20 2.95
CA LEU A 72 16.06 -11.24 4.00
C LEU A 72 16.61 -11.77 5.31
N PHE A 73 16.42 -11.05 6.40
CA PHE A 73 16.90 -11.33 7.76
C PHE A 73 18.43 -11.43 7.91
N LYS A 74 19.21 -11.05 6.90
CA LYS A 74 20.67 -11.13 6.95
C LYS A 74 21.31 -9.85 7.49
N LYS A 75 22.13 -10.01 8.53
CA LYS A 75 22.84 -8.88 9.17
C LYS A 75 23.94 -8.28 8.28
N GLU A 76 24.48 -9.05 7.37
CA GLU A 76 25.52 -8.63 6.41
C GLU A 76 25.06 -7.47 5.50
N TYR A 77 23.74 -7.33 5.27
CA TYR A 77 23.16 -6.23 4.50
C TYR A 77 22.69 -5.05 5.36
N GLY A 78 23.15 -4.98 6.61
CA GLY A 78 22.84 -3.90 7.53
C GLY A 78 21.35 -3.76 7.84
N LEU A 79 20.89 -2.50 8.00
CA LEU A 79 19.49 -2.20 8.33
C LEU A 79 18.50 -2.62 7.22
N VAL A 80 18.95 -2.64 5.97
CA VAL A 80 18.10 -3.05 4.84
C VAL A 80 17.69 -4.50 4.98
N GLY A 81 18.64 -5.41 5.14
CA GLY A 81 18.37 -6.84 5.28
C GLY A 81 17.69 -7.21 6.60
N LYS A 82 18.15 -6.59 7.70
CA LYS A 82 17.68 -6.93 9.04
C LYS A 82 16.28 -6.37 9.35
N PHE A 83 15.94 -5.19 8.85
CA PHE A 83 14.77 -4.44 9.28
C PHE A 83 13.86 -4.05 8.13
N GLN A 84 14.35 -3.28 7.16
CA GLN A 84 13.53 -2.68 6.12
C GLN A 84 12.86 -3.74 5.23
N TYR A 85 13.59 -4.75 4.84
CA TYR A 85 13.10 -5.81 3.98
C TYR A 85 12.02 -6.67 4.65
N PRO A 86 12.24 -7.22 5.88
CA PRO A 86 11.20 -7.90 6.64
C PRO A 86 9.96 -7.05 6.91
N LEU A 87 10.15 -5.77 7.28
CA LEU A 87 9.03 -4.85 7.53
C LEU A 87 8.19 -4.59 6.27
N ASN A 88 8.81 -4.51 5.10
CA ASN A 88 8.07 -4.36 3.85
C ASN A 88 7.16 -5.58 3.60
N PHE A 89 7.67 -6.81 3.79
CA PHE A 89 6.86 -8.01 3.66
C PHE A 89 5.74 -8.09 4.68
N LEU A 90 6.04 -7.77 5.94
CA LEU A 90 5.03 -7.73 7.00
C LEU A 90 3.93 -6.70 6.68
N SER A 91 4.31 -5.51 6.23
CA SER A 91 3.37 -4.47 5.83
C SER A 91 2.45 -4.91 4.70
N ILE A 92 3.00 -5.54 3.66
CA ILE A 92 2.22 -6.06 2.53
C ILE A 92 1.25 -7.14 3.00
N PHE A 93 1.76 -8.11 3.78
CA PHE A 93 0.94 -9.18 4.34
C PHE A 93 -0.21 -8.63 5.18
N THR A 94 0.09 -7.67 6.07
CA THR A 94 -0.93 -7.03 6.93
C THR A 94 -2.00 -6.32 6.10
N VAL A 95 -1.61 -5.57 5.07
CA VAL A 95 -2.56 -4.86 4.19
C VAL A 95 -3.49 -5.84 3.47
N ILE A 96 -2.94 -6.94 2.93
CA ILE A 96 -3.74 -7.97 2.24
C ILE A 96 -4.67 -8.67 3.24
N LEU A 97 -4.13 -9.09 4.40
CA LEU A 97 -4.92 -9.76 5.44
C LEU A 97 -6.10 -8.90 5.89
N MET A 98 -5.85 -7.63 6.20
CA MET A 98 -6.90 -6.69 6.63
C MET A 98 -7.95 -6.49 5.53
N PHE A 99 -7.53 -6.38 4.28
CA PHE A 99 -8.47 -6.28 3.15
C PHE A 99 -9.37 -7.53 3.05
N VAL A 100 -8.81 -8.72 3.18
CA VAL A 100 -9.57 -9.99 3.13
C VAL A 100 -10.56 -10.07 4.31
N LEU A 101 -10.11 -9.74 5.53
CA LEU A 101 -10.97 -9.76 6.72
C LEU A 101 -12.13 -8.76 6.62
N LEU A 102 -11.84 -7.54 6.15
CA LEU A 102 -12.88 -6.53 5.93
C LEU A 102 -13.87 -6.97 4.86
N SER A 103 -13.38 -7.50 3.73
CA SER A 103 -14.24 -8.03 2.67
C SER A 103 -15.13 -9.17 3.16
N TYR A 104 -14.57 -10.11 3.93
CA TYR A 104 -15.33 -11.19 4.53
C TYR A 104 -16.42 -10.66 5.47
N THR A 105 -16.09 -9.71 6.33
CA THR A 105 -17.06 -9.11 7.28
C THR A 105 -18.19 -8.40 6.53
N LEU A 106 -17.86 -7.63 5.50
CA LEU A 106 -18.84 -6.95 4.65
C LEU A 106 -19.78 -7.95 3.95
N LEU A 107 -19.22 -8.97 3.31
CA LEU A 107 -20.00 -10.00 2.62
C LEU A 107 -20.91 -10.76 3.58
N LYS A 108 -20.41 -11.13 4.76
CA LYS A 108 -21.21 -11.77 5.82
C LYS A 108 -22.37 -10.87 6.25
N ASN A 109 -22.11 -9.58 6.52
CA ASN A 109 -23.15 -8.64 6.92
C ASN A 109 -24.21 -8.46 5.81
N ILE A 110 -23.79 -8.31 4.55
CA ILE A 110 -24.71 -8.23 3.40
C ILE A 110 -25.58 -9.50 3.32
N SER A 111 -24.97 -10.69 3.44
CA SER A 111 -25.69 -11.96 3.41
C SER A 111 -26.74 -12.07 4.53
N VAL A 112 -26.38 -11.66 5.76
CA VAL A 112 -27.32 -11.63 6.89
C VAL A 112 -28.47 -10.67 6.63
N GLN A 113 -28.20 -9.46 6.14
CA GLN A 113 -29.25 -8.49 5.82
C GLN A 113 -30.16 -8.98 4.69
N PHE A 114 -29.58 -9.60 3.67
CA PHE A 114 -30.35 -10.18 2.56
C PHE A 114 -31.25 -11.35 3.03
N SER A 115 -30.74 -12.19 3.92
CA SER A 115 -31.56 -13.27 4.52
C SER A 115 -32.72 -12.73 5.34
N LYS A 116 -32.51 -11.68 6.11
CA LYS A 116 -33.57 -10.98 6.87
C LYS A 116 -34.62 -10.35 5.94
N LEU A 117 -34.14 -9.70 4.87
CA LEU A 117 -35.04 -9.12 3.85
C LEU A 117 -35.93 -10.19 3.19
N ASN A 118 -35.35 -11.35 2.84
CA ASN A 118 -36.13 -12.45 2.27
C ASN A 118 -37.12 -13.07 3.24
N ALA A 119 -36.83 -13.09 4.55
CA ALA A 119 -37.69 -13.66 5.57
C ALA A 119 -38.85 -12.77 5.98
N ILE A 120 -38.64 -11.44 6.04
CA ILE A 120 -39.60 -10.45 6.57
C ILE A 120 -40.20 -9.58 5.44
N GLY A 121 -39.59 -9.57 4.25
CA GLY A 121 -39.96 -8.71 3.13
C GLY A 121 -39.50 -7.26 3.31
N LEU A 122 -40.09 -6.34 2.54
CA LEU A 122 -39.73 -4.93 2.56
C LEU A 122 -40.06 -4.23 3.91
N GLU A 123 -40.96 -4.82 4.70
CA GLU A 123 -41.26 -4.34 6.07
C GLU A 123 -40.02 -4.30 6.97
N TYR A 124 -39.03 -5.16 6.69
CA TYR A 124 -37.75 -5.17 7.40
C TYR A 124 -37.06 -3.79 7.39
N PHE A 125 -37.11 -3.06 6.28
CA PHE A 125 -36.52 -1.73 6.19
C PHE A 125 -37.28 -0.70 7.06
N PHE A 126 -38.59 -0.75 7.06
CA PHE A 126 -39.40 0.18 7.83
C PHE A 126 -39.26 -0.07 9.33
N LEU A 127 -39.23 -1.34 9.76
CA LEU A 127 -38.99 -1.69 11.15
C LEU A 127 -37.60 -1.27 11.64
N ASN A 128 -36.58 -1.36 10.78
CA ASN A 128 -35.22 -0.97 11.18
C ASN A 128 -35.00 0.56 11.19
N ILE A 129 -35.79 1.36 10.47
CA ILE A 129 -35.71 2.82 10.55
C ILE A 129 -36.11 3.28 11.95
N GLU A 130 -37.11 2.64 12.56
CA GLU A 130 -37.58 2.96 13.90
C GLU A 130 -36.55 2.57 15.01
N TYR A 131 -35.67 1.59 14.72
CA TYR A 131 -34.60 1.12 15.61
C TYR A 131 -33.21 1.57 15.18
N LEU A 132 -33.08 2.66 14.44
CA LEU A 132 -31.76 3.22 14.16
C LEU A 132 -31.07 3.57 15.49
N PRO A 133 -29.84 3.10 15.72
CA PRO A 133 -29.13 3.37 16.95
C PRO A 133 -28.98 4.89 17.12
N SER A 134 -29.27 5.37 18.32
CA SER A 134 -29.02 6.77 18.62
C SER A 134 -27.55 7.11 18.50
N ILE A 135 -27.19 8.37 18.28
CA ILE A 135 -25.79 8.80 18.25
C ILE A 135 -25.05 8.35 19.52
N LYS A 136 -25.73 8.35 20.66
CA LYS A 136 -25.20 7.86 21.93
C LYS A 136 -24.85 6.36 21.85
N ASP A 137 -25.75 5.53 21.31
CA ASP A 137 -25.50 4.09 21.17
C ASP A 137 -24.37 3.80 20.16
N MET A 138 -24.28 4.57 19.08
CA MET A 138 -23.17 4.48 18.13
C MET A 138 -21.84 4.79 18.81
N VAL A 139 -21.77 5.83 19.62
CA VAL A 139 -20.56 6.22 20.37
C VAL A 139 -20.20 5.19 21.43
N LEU A 140 -21.19 4.67 22.18
CA LEU A 140 -20.98 3.65 23.22
C LEU A 140 -20.49 2.31 22.65
N ASN A 141 -20.90 1.97 21.42
CA ASN A 141 -20.47 0.75 20.73
C ASN A 141 -19.15 0.91 19.99
N LEU A 142 -18.53 2.09 20.00
CA LEU A 142 -17.20 2.27 19.43
C LEU A 142 -16.17 1.49 20.24
N ASN A 143 -15.39 0.68 19.55
CA ASN A 143 -14.22 0.04 20.16
C ASN A 143 -13.15 1.12 20.45
N ILE A 144 -13.10 1.57 21.70
CA ILE A 144 -12.19 2.65 22.14
C ILE A 144 -10.73 2.30 21.84
N ILE A 145 -10.34 1.03 21.97
CA ILE A 145 -8.98 0.57 21.67
C ILE A 145 -8.68 0.77 20.18
N LEU A 146 -9.60 0.36 19.32
CA LEU A 146 -9.46 0.54 17.86
C LEU A 146 -9.41 2.03 17.49
N LEU A 147 -10.31 2.82 18.07
CA LEU A 147 -10.36 4.27 17.84
C LEU A 147 -9.04 4.95 18.24
N PHE A 148 -8.48 4.58 19.38
CA PHE A 148 -7.21 5.09 19.88
C PHE A 148 -6.07 4.79 18.89
N HIS A 149 -5.96 3.56 18.40
CA HIS A 149 -4.94 3.19 17.41
C HIS A 149 -5.09 3.93 16.07
N ILE A 150 -6.32 4.07 15.59
CA ILE A 150 -6.61 4.84 14.35
C ILE A 150 -6.21 6.29 14.54
N THR A 151 -6.58 6.90 15.67
CA THR A 151 -6.28 8.29 15.98
C THR A 151 -4.78 8.55 16.05
N ILE A 152 -4.04 7.72 16.80
CA ILE A 152 -2.57 7.83 16.88
C ILE A 152 -1.94 7.67 15.50
N SER A 153 -2.35 6.66 14.73
CA SER A 153 -1.81 6.41 13.40
C SER A 153 -2.06 7.59 12.45
N PHE A 154 -3.24 8.20 12.54
CA PHE A 154 -3.59 9.39 11.77
C PHE A 154 -2.70 10.59 12.14
N PHE A 155 -2.54 10.88 13.43
CA PHE A 155 -1.67 11.97 13.87
C PHE A 155 -0.20 11.75 13.52
N LEU A 156 0.30 10.52 13.64
CA LEU A 156 1.66 10.17 13.21
C LEU A 156 1.83 10.38 11.70
N ALA A 157 0.86 9.97 10.89
CA ALA A 157 0.89 10.19 9.45
C ALA A 157 0.91 11.69 9.09
N LEU A 158 0.09 12.51 9.77
CA LEU A 158 0.11 13.97 9.61
C LEU A 158 1.44 14.59 10.04
N LEU A 159 2.01 14.13 11.15
CA LEU A 159 3.31 14.60 11.62
C LEU A 159 4.42 14.30 10.62
N ILE A 160 4.48 13.06 10.12
CA ILE A 160 5.47 12.65 9.10
C ILE A 160 5.29 13.48 7.83
N TYR A 161 4.05 13.68 7.39
CA TYR A 161 3.73 14.51 6.24
C TYR A 161 4.19 15.96 6.43
N HIS A 162 3.91 16.55 7.60
CA HIS A 162 4.36 17.90 7.94
C HIS A 162 5.89 18.03 7.95
N LEU A 163 6.58 17.09 8.61
CA LEU A 163 8.05 17.07 8.68
C LEU A 163 8.70 16.92 7.29
N ALA A 164 8.11 16.08 6.44
CA ALA A 164 8.57 15.90 5.06
C ALA A 164 8.46 17.21 4.25
N HIS A 165 7.30 17.89 4.32
CA HIS A 165 7.09 19.17 3.63
C HIS A 165 8.01 20.27 4.16
N LYS A 166 8.22 20.32 5.49
CA LYS A 166 9.18 21.25 6.10
C LYS A 166 10.62 20.99 5.62
N SER A 167 11.03 19.72 5.57
CA SER A 167 12.36 19.33 5.08
C SER A 167 12.58 19.69 3.61
N LEU A 168 11.56 19.51 2.77
CA LEU A 168 11.61 19.82 1.34
C LEU A 168 11.30 21.28 1.03
N LYS A 169 11.00 22.12 2.04
CA LYS A 169 10.58 23.53 1.89
C LYS A 169 9.33 23.70 1.01
N GLU A 170 8.46 22.68 0.96
CA GLU A 170 7.23 22.68 0.19
C GLU A 170 6.04 23.10 1.05
N ARG A 171 5.03 23.76 0.44
CA ARG A 171 3.77 24.13 1.12
C ARG A 171 2.71 23.05 0.93
N TRP A 172 1.79 22.94 1.89
CA TRP A 172 0.61 22.09 1.78
C TRP A 172 -0.33 22.68 0.71
N LYS A 173 -0.37 22.03 -0.47
CA LYS A 173 -1.18 22.51 -1.59
C LYS A 173 -2.56 21.86 -1.68
N TYR A 174 -2.68 20.60 -1.24
CA TYR A 174 -3.85 19.76 -1.50
C TYR A 174 -4.29 18.96 -0.26
N PRO A 175 -4.94 19.60 0.74
CA PRO A 175 -5.38 18.90 1.95
C PRO A 175 -6.39 17.79 1.65
N LEU A 176 -7.29 17.98 0.68
CA LEU A 176 -8.28 16.98 0.28
C LEU A 176 -7.61 15.73 -0.34
N ALA A 177 -6.53 15.91 -1.11
CA ALA A 177 -5.76 14.80 -1.64
C ALA A 177 -5.09 13.99 -0.53
N LEU A 178 -4.64 14.64 0.55
CA LEU A 178 -4.08 13.95 1.71
C LEU A 178 -5.14 13.09 2.41
N VAL A 179 -6.34 13.62 2.63
CA VAL A 179 -7.46 12.86 3.21
C VAL A 179 -7.78 11.64 2.33
N SER A 180 -7.91 11.83 1.02
CA SER A 180 -8.16 10.73 0.09
C SER A 180 -7.03 9.69 0.10
N TYR A 181 -5.79 10.14 0.22
CA TYR A 181 -4.62 9.25 0.31
C TYR A 181 -4.62 8.42 1.60
N LEU A 182 -5.05 9.00 2.72
CA LEU A 182 -5.09 8.30 4.01
C LEU A 182 -6.30 7.37 4.15
N THR A 183 -7.42 7.67 3.48
CA THR A 183 -8.69 6.92 3.63
C THR A 183 -8.96 5.95 2.49
N ILE A 184 -8.94 6.41 1.25
CA ILE A 184 -9.33 5.62 0.06
C ILE A 184 -8.15 4.83 -0.51
N TYR A 185 -6.99 5.47 -0.58
CA TYR A 185 -5.82 4.87 -1.24
C TYR A 185 -5.32 3.55 -0.62
N PRO A 186 -5.41 3.29 0.71
CA PRO A 186 -5.04 2.00 1.28
C PRO A 186 -5.84 0.82 0.71
N PHE A 187 -7.13 1.02 0.43
CA PHE A 187 -7.97 -0.01 -0.20
C PHE A 187 -7.53 -0.28 -1.65
N LEU A 188 -7.32 0.77 -2.43
CA LEU A 188 -6.77 0.64 -3.78
C LEU A 188 -5.40 -0.05 -3.78
N ARG A 189 -4.56 0.30 -2.83
CA ARG A 189 -3.23 -0.31 -2.66
C ARG A 189 -3.33 -1.80 -2.37
N ALA A 190 -4.28 -2.23 -1.53
CA ALA A 190 -4.51 -3.65 -1.25
C ALA A 190 -4.89 -4.41 -2.53
N ILE A 191 -5.82 -3.85 -3.32
CA ILE A 191 -6.23 -4.46 -4.59
C ILE A 191 -5.06 -4.53 -5.59
N HIS A 192 -4.24 -3.46 -5.69
CA HIS A 192 -3.05 -3.49 -6.53
C HIS A 192 -2.08 -4.60 -6.14
N TRP A 193 -1.86 -4.84 -4.83
CA TRP A 193 -1.02 -5.93 -4.35
C TRP A 193 -1.59 -7.30 -4.73
N ILE A 194 -2.89 -7.53 -4.54
CA ILE A 194 -3.56 -8.78 -4.92
C ILE A 194 -3.39 -9.03 -6.42
N VAL A 195 -3.67 -8.02 -7.25
CA VAL A 195 -3.53 -8.12 -8.72
C VAL A 195 -2.06 -8.34 -9.13
N ALA A 196 -1.12 -7.68 -8.47
CA ALA A 196 0.30 -7.86 -8.74
C ALA A 196 0.77 -9.29 -8.40
N PHE A 197 0.38 -9.82 -7.25
CA PHE A 197 0.66 -11.20 -6.87
C PHE A 197 0.05 -12.20 -7.87
N TYR A 198 -1.22 -12.03 -8.20
CA TYR A 198 -1.88 -12.87 -9.22
C TYR A 198 -1.11 -12.89 -10.53
N LYS A 199 -0.80 -11.71 -11.07
CA LYS A 199 -0.07 -11.58 -12.34
C LYS A 199 1.33 -12.15 -12.26
N GLU A 200 2.00 -12.09 -11.13
CA GLU A 200 3.35 -12.64 -10.98
C GLU A 200 3.35 -14.16 -10.85
N VAL A 201 2.42 -14.73 -10.07
CA VAL A 201 2.25 -16.17 -9.90
C VAL A 201 1.92 -16.84 -11.25
N PHE A 202 0.99 -16.25 -12.01
CA PHE A 202 0.58 -16.78 -13.32
C PHE A 202 1.48 -16.31 -14.48
N ARG A 203 2.61 -15.67 -14.19
CA ARG A 203 3.62 -15.21 -15.17
C ARG A 203 3.01 -14.51 -16.39
N THR A 204 1.98 -13.69 -16.19
CA THR A 204 1.34 -12.95 -17.28
C THR A 204 2.35 -12.04 -17.96
N LYS A 205 2.33 -12.01 -19.32
CA LYS A 205 3.26 -11.19 -20.10
C LYS A 205 3.23 -9.72 -19.65
N ASN A 206 4.40 -9.15 -19.46
CA ASN A 206 4.55 -7.72 -19.22
C ASN A 206 4.38 -6.98 -20.53
N LYS A 207 3.32 -6.20 -20.68
CA LYS A 207 3.20 -5.27 -21.79
C LYS A 207 3.78 -3.93 -21.34
N TRP A 208 4.88 -3.53 -21.97
CA TRP A 208 5.49 -2.20 -21.83
C TRP A 208 4.69 -1.09 -22.53
N LYS A 209 3.54 -1.40 -23.13
CA LYS A 209 2.69 -0.46 -23.88
C LYS A 209 1.36 -0.25 -23.21
#